data_1127396102faf9bf8ff8d6e1dc7da921
#
_entry.id   1127396102faf9bf8ff8d6e1dc7da921
#
_cell.length_a   1.000
_cell.length_b   1.000
_cell.length_c   1.000
_cell.angle_alpha   90.00
_cell.angle_beta   90.00
_cell.angle_gamma   90.00
#
_symmetry.space_group_name_H-M   'P 1'
#
loop_
_entity.id
_entity.type
_entity.pdbx_description
1 polymer ?
#
loop_
_entity_poly.entity_id
_entity_poly.type
_entity_poly.pdbx_seq_one_letter_code
_entity_poly.pdbx_strand_id
1 'polypeptide(L)'
;MPALRLRAPWVLPIAGPPIADGAVLVGDDGRILAIGPDQAVPKPPGVPSERFADAVILPGLVNAHTHLELTGYRGQVEEDDFPAWIRRIRQLKTERTPAEFAAAARGGLQACWASGVTTIADTGDSGAVIEALAAAGGSGIVYHEVFGPHPAQCGESLALLEQRVRDLTRYTGDRVRLGVSPHAPYTVSGPLYRAVAAYADREDLPMAVHLAESVAETALIASGSGPFAEAWRGRGIPLPDDLSHLDRPLPIRTPVRWLEAHGVLGPETLAIHLVQVDPEDIHLLARYDVAVAHCPLSNARHGHGEAPLRQLLSAGLRVGLGTDSEASVGALDLFAEARAARRIGDLTAAETLSLMTLDGAIAIGMEDVGCLAEGAWGDLTVLGVPAPADRVVEEAVLAAGPASVRATFLGGREVWRRA
;
A
#
# COMPACT_ATOMS: atom_id res chain seq x y z
N MET A 1 8.27 -15.33 -20.81
CA MET A 1 9.49 -15.72 -20.04
C MET A 1 9.61 -17.25 -20.10
N PRO A 2 10.77 -17.89 -19.86
CA PRO A 2 10.80 -19.34 -19.79
C PRO A 2 9.96 -19.84 -18.61
N ALA A 3 9.20 -20.92 -18.83
CA ALA A 3 8.46 -21.57 -17.76
C ALA A 3 9.40 -22.05 -16.63
N LEU A 4 8.91 -22.07 -15.39
CA LEU A 4 9.70 -22.39 -14.20
C LEU A 4 8.87 -23.25 -13.24
N ARG A 5 9.51 -24.25 -12.61
CA ARG A 5 8.90 -25.07 -11.58
C ARG A 5 9.68 -24.93 -10.27
N LEU A 6 9.03 -24.47 -9.20
CA LEU A 6 9.62 -24.33 -7.89
C LEU A 6 9.03 -25.35 -6.91
N ARG A 7 9.85 -25.84 -5.98
CA ARG A 7 9.47 -26.85 -4.98
C ARG A 7 10.04 -26.50 -3.61
N ALA A 8 9.26 -26.76 -2.57
CA ALA A 8 9.70 -26.58 -1.19
C ALA A 8 8.99 -27.59 -0.25
N PRO A 9 9.50 -27.82 0.97
CA PRO A 9 8.80 -28.57 1.99
C PRO A 9 7.38 -28.08 2.25
N TRP A 10 7.15 -26.78 2.08
CA TRP A 10 5.84 -26.17 2.22
C TRP A 10 5.55 -25.15 1.13
N VAL A 11 4.32 -25.16 0.63
CA VAL A 11 3.75 -24.13 -0.24
C VAL A 11 2.48 -23.62 0.43
N LEU A 12 2.37 -22.31 0.64
CA LEU A 12 1.22 -21.65 1.22
C LEU A 12 0.44 -20.90 0.14
N PRO A 13 -0.69 -21.44 -0.33
CA PRO A 13 -1.51 -20.77 -1.35
C PRO A 13 -2.16 -19.47 -0.87
N ILE A 14 -2.36 -19.29 0.41
CA ILE A 14 -3.16 -18.28 1.13
C ILE A 14 -4.66 -18.49 0.89
N ALA A 15 -5.11 -18.59 -0.36
CA ALA A 15 -6.52 -18.89 -0.69
C ALA A 15 -6.95 -20.34 -0.39
N GLY A 16 -6.06 -21.16 0.19
CA GLY A 16 -6.30 -22.56 0.55
C GLY A 16 -5.33 -23.05 1.62
N PRO A 17 -5.47 -24.30 2.07
CA PRO A 17 -4.62 -24.85 3.12
C PRO A 17 -3.16 -25.00 2.68
N PRO A 18 -2.20 -24.97 3.64
CA PRO A 18 -0.79 -25.26 3.37
C PRO A 18 -0.58 -26.62 2.70
N ILE A 19 0.31 -26.70 1.73
CA ILE A 19 0.62 -27.89 0.94
C ILE A 19 2.00 -28.41 1.36
N ALA A 20 2.04 -29.60 1.98
CA ALA A 20 3.30 -30.27 2.33
C ALA A 20 3.97 -30.86 1.08
N ASP A 21 5.30 -30.82 1.01
CA ASP A 21 6.13 -31.21 -0.15
C ASP A 21 5.52 -30.67 -1.46
N GLY A 22 5.32 -29.34 -1.47
CA GLY A 22 4.56 -28.68 -2.51
C GLY A 22 5.41 -28.20 -3.68
N ALA A 23 4.74 -27.97 -4.82
CA ALA A 23 5.31 -27.39 -6.02
C ALA A 23 4.37 -26.36 -6.65
N VAL A 24 4.98 -25.40 -7.37
CA VAL A 24 4.32 -24.41 -8.21
C VAL A 24 4.95 -24.45 -9.60
N LEU A 25 4.15 -24.54 -10.65
CA LEU A 25 4.57 -24.45 -12.05
C LEU A 25 4.07 -23.12 -12.61
N VAL A 26 4.99 -22.28 -13.07
CA VAL A 26 4.71 -21.01 -13.73
C VAL A 26 4.98 -21.16 -15.22
N GLY A 27 4.06 -20.70 -16.07
CA GLY A 27 4.15 -20.72 -17.52
C GLY A 27 5.07 -19.65 -18.09
N ASP A 28 5.27 -19.68 -19.39
CA ASP A 28 6.07 -18.70 -20.14
C ASP A 28 5.39 -17.34 -20.28
N ASP A 29 4.07 -17.29 -20.05
CA ASP A 29 3.26 -16.08 -19.92
C ASP A 29 3.35 -15.43 -18.51
N GLY A 30 4.04 -16.08 -17.57
CA GLY A 30 4.19 -15.62 -16.18
C GLY A 30 3.03 -15.98 -15.26
N ARG A 31 2.05 -16.78 -15.72
CA ARG A 31 0.91 -17.22 -14.93
C ARG A 31 1.16 -18.59 -14.29
N ILE A 32 0.56 -18.85 -13.13
CA ILE A 32 0.59 -20.16 -12.49
C ILE A 32 -0.25 -21.14 -13.30
N LEU A 33 0.37 -22.22 -13.78
CA LEU A 33 -0.27 -23.30 -14.52
C LEU A 33 -0.76 -24.44 -13.64
N ALA A 34 -0.06 -24.67 -12.52
CA ALA A 34 -0.42 -25.71 -11.56
C ALA A 34 0.22 -25.46 -10.21
N ILE A 35 -0.47 -25.82 -9.15
CA ILE A 35 -0.01 -25.82 -7.75
C ILE A 35 -0.54 -27.05 -7.04
N GLY A 36 0.26 -27.64 -6.16
CA GLY A 36 -0.16 -28.83 -5.40
C GLY A 36 1.02 -29.58 -4.81
N PRO A 37 0.78 -30.79 -4.28
CA PRO A 37 1.87 -31.71 -3.90
C PRO A 37 2.82 -31.96 -5.08
N ASP A 38 4.12 -32.07 -4.83
CA ASP A 38 5.16 -32.20 -5.87
C ASP A 38 4.86 -33.30 -6.91
N GLN A 39 4.24 -34.40 -6.46
CA GLN A 39 3.90 -35.52 -7.34
C GLN A 39 2.74 -35.22 -8.30
N ALA A 40 1.84 -34.30 -7.93
CA ALA A 40 0.66 -33.92 -8.70
C ALA A 40 0.95 -32.80 -9.70
N VAL A 41 1.95 -31.94 -9.44
CA VAL A 41 2.29 -30.84 -10.34
C VAL A 41 3.13 -31.32 -11.53
N PRO A 42 2.73 -31.00 -12.78
CA PRO A 42 3.44 -31.44 -13.98
C PRO A 42 4.94 -31.10 -13.99
N LYS A 43 5.73 -31.94 -14.68
CA LYS A 43 7.17 -31.77 -14.91
C LYS A 43 7.45 -31.71 -16.42
N PRO A 44 7.09 -30.63 -17.11
CA PRO A 44 7.25 -30.56 -18.57
C PRO A 44 8.72 -30.70 -18.96
N PRO A 45 9.05 -31.43 -20.05
CA PRO A 45 10.41 -31.55 -20.54
C PRO A 45 11.02 -30.16 -20.84
N GLY A 46 12.26 -29.93 -20.44
CA GLY A 46 12.98 -28.68 -20.69
C GLY A 46 12.63 -27.52 -19.73
N VAL A 47 11.62 -27.68 -18.86
CA VAL A 47 11.31 -26.66 -17.83
C VAL A 47 12.23 -26.85 -16.64
N PRO A 48 13.01 -25.79 -16.26
CA PRO A 48 13.86 -25.82 -15.05
C PRO A 48 13.00 -26.11 -13.81
N SER A 49 13.50 -27.00 -12.94
CA SER A 49 12.84 -27.34 -11.68
C SER A 49 13.83 -27.14 -10.55
N GLU A 50 13.59 -26.13 -9.71
CA GLU A 50 14.41 -25.81 -8.57
C GLU A 50 13.75 -26.26 -7.26
N ARG A 51 14.55 -26.81 -6.34
CA ARG A 51 14.09 -27.18 -4.99
C ARG A 51 14.80 -26.31 -3.96
N PHE A 52 13.99 -25.65 -3.13
CA PHE A 52 14.45 -24.93 -1.95
C PHE A 52 14.30 -25.84 -0.73
N ALA A 53 15.42 -26.33 -0.21
CA ALA A 53 15.42 -27.06 1.07
C ALA A 53 15.16 -26.08 2.23
N ASP A 54 14.51 -26.56 3.31
CA ASP A 54 14.21 -25.76 4.50
C ASP A 54 13.57 -24.39 4.16
N ALA A 55 12.56 -24.42 3.31
CA ALA A 55 11.91 -23.22 2.82
C ALA A 55 10.40 -23.37 2.73
N VAL A 56 9.73 -22.24 2.71
CA VAL A 56 8.32 -22.08 2.38
C VAL A 56 8.20 -21.21 1.13
N ILE A 57 7.40 -21.63 0.16
CA ILE A 57 6.98 -20.80 -0.98
C ILE A 57 5.61 -20.23 -0.64
N LEU A 58 5.45 -18.92 -0.77
CA LEU A 58 4.19 -18.21 -0.60
C LEU A 58 4.03 -17.19 -1.73
N PRO A 59 2.84 -16.59 -1.91
CA PRO A 59 2.68 -15.48 -2.85
C PRO A 59 3.66 -14.37 -2.53
N GLY A 60 4.05 -13.62 -3.54
CA GLY A 60 4.73 -12.37 -3.32
C GLY A 60 3.92 -11.47 -2.41
N LEU A 61 4.58 -10.81 -1.46
CA LEU A 61 3.92 -9.93 -0.51
C LEU A 61 3.39 -8.69 -1.22
N VAL A 62 2.26 -8.18 -0.74
CA VAL A 62 1.59 -6.98 -1.24
C VAL A 62 1.70 -5.88 -0.19
N ASN A 63 2.39 -4.80 -0.53
CA ASN A 63 2.52 -3.62 0.31
C ASN A 63 1.48 -2.57 -0.13
N ALA A 64 0.41 -2.44 0.64
CA ALA A 64 -0.74 -1.63 0.28
C ALA A 64 -0.53 -0.10 0.42
N HIS A 65 0.61 0.34 0.94
CA HIS A 65 0.99 1.76 0.95
C HIS A 65 2.49 1.96 1.15
N THR A 66 3.09 2.69 0.21
CA THR A 66 4.49 3.12 0.26
C THR A 66 4.67 4.54 -0.28
N HIS A 67 5.85 5.13 0.00
CA HIS A 67 6.40 6.32 -0.65
C HIS A 67 7.83 6.03 -1.11
N LEU A 68 8.02 5.25 -2.16
CA LEU A 68 9.35 4.83 -2.59
C LEU A 68 10.24 5.97 -3.10
N GLU A 69 9.64 7.08 -3.52
CA GLU A 69 10.40 8.28 -3.87
C GLU A 69 11.10 8.93 -2.66
N LEU A 70 10.73 8.55 -1.41
CA LEU A 70 11.37 9.00 -0.17
C LEU A 70 12.49 8.07 0.31
N THR A 71 12.78 7.00 -0.42
CA THR A 71 13.90 6.10 -0.11
C THR A 71 15.21 6.88 0.00
N GLY A 72 16.00 6.58 1.04
CA GLY A 72 17.22 7.28 1.37
C GLY A 72 17.06 8.46 2.32
N TYR A 73 15.84 8.79 2.77
CA TYR A 73 15.63 9.82 3.81
C TYR A 73 15.68 9.27 5.24
N ARG A 74 15.91 7.98 5.40
CA ARG A 74 16.11 7.37 6.71
C ARG A 74 17.18 8.13 7.51
N GLY A 75 16.84 8.53 8.74
CA GLY A 75 17.74 9.26 9.65
C GLY A 75 18.03 10.71 9.23
N GLN A 76 17.32 11.26 8.23
CA GLN A 76 17.42 12.67 7.83
C GLN A 76 16.26 13.52 8.35
N VAL A 77 15.25 12.87 8.95
CA VAL A 77 14.03 13.49 9.50
C VAL A 77 13.87 12.96 10.92
N GLU A 78 14.26 13.78 11.88
CA GLU A 78 14.29 13.43 13.31
C GLU A 78 13.19 14.15 14.12
N GLU A 79 12.38 14.97 13.45
CA GLU A 79 11.30 15.73 14.06
C GLU A 79 10.26 14.80 14.70
N ASP A 80 9.99 14.97 16.00
CA ASP A 80 8.95 14.23 16.72
C ASP A 80 7.55 14.83 16.50
N ASP A 81 7.47 16.14 16.20
CA ASP A 81 6.22 16.82 15.86
C ASP A 81 5.83 16.54 14.41
N PHE A 82 4.72 15.87 14.19
CA PHE A 82 4.28 15.43 12.84
C PHE A 82 4.15 16.59 11.84
N PRO A 83 3.53 17.75 12.15
CA PRO A 83 3.54 18.90 11.25
C PRO A 83 4.96 19.44 10.92
N ALA A 84 5.91 19.35 11.84
CA ALA A 84 7.30 19.71 11.58
C ALA A 84 7.97 18.67 10.68
N TRP A 85 7.70 17.38 10.92
CA TRP A 85 8.16 16.27 10.09
C TRP A 85 7.69 16.44 8.62
N ILE A 86 6.42 16.72 8.40
CA ILE A 86 5.86 17.01 7.04
C ILE A 86 6.60 18.18 6.39
N ARG A 87 6.88 19.27 7.12
CA ARG A 87 7.64 20.41 6.58
C ARG A 87 9.05 20.02 6.17
N ARG A 88 9.71 19.19 6.98
CA ARG A 88 11.08 18.71 6.70
C ARG A 88 11.11 17.81 5.45
N ILE A 89 10.19 16.87 5.34
CA ILE A 89 10.05 16.03 4.13
C ILE A 89 9.86 16.91 2.88
N ARG A 90 8.98 17.90 2.92
CA ARG A 90 8.77 18.82 1.80
C ARG A 90 10.05 19.57 1.43
N GLN A 91 10.79 20.05 2.41
CA GLN A 91 12.08 20.69 2.17
C GLN A 91 13.05 19.74 1.46
N LEU A 92 13.26 18.55 1.98
CA LEU A 92 14.14 17.53 1.38
C LEU A 92 13.72 17.18 -0.06
N LYS A 93 12.41 17.07 -0.32
CA LYS A 93 11.90 16.84 -1.69
C LYS A 93 12.26 18.00 -2.63
N THR A 94 12.21 19.26 -2.19
CA THR A 94 12.58 20.41 -3.05
C THR A 94 14.07 20.49 -3.36
N GLU A 95 14.91 19.86 -2.55
CA GLU A 95 16.36 19.80 -2.74
C GLU A 95 16.79 18.63 -3.65
N ARG A 96 15.89 17.64 -3.90
CA ARG A 96 16.16 16.43 -4.68
C ARG A 96 15.96 16.67 -6.17
N THR A 97 16.94 16.26 -6.96
CA THR A 97 16.87 16.28 -8.43
C THR A 97 16.01 15.15 -9.00
N PRO A 98 15.51 15.25 -10.24
CA PRO A 98 14.79 14.14 -10.90
C PRO A 98 15.61 12.84 -10.96
N ALA A 99 16.93 12.92 -11.16
CA ALA A 99 17.79 11.75 -11.17
C ALA A 99 17.89 11.06 -9.80
N GLU A 100 17.87 11.84 -8.71
CA GLU A 100 17.86 11.31 -7.35
C GLU A 100 16.51 10.69 -6.99
N PHE A 101 15.37 11.26 -7.43
CA PHE A 101 14.07 10.61 -7.32
C PHE A 101 14.02 9.27 -8.06
N ALA A 102 14.53 9.21 -9.28
CA ALA A 102 14.64 7.97 -10.05
C ALA A 102 15.52 6.93 -9.36
N ALA A 103 16.64 7.36 -8.74
CA ALA A 103 17.51 6.47 -7.97
C ALA A 103 16.82 5.96 -6.70
N ALA A 104 16.10 6.82 -5.96
CA ALA A 104 15.33 6.47 -4.79
C ALA A 104 14.24 5.44 -5.12
N ALA A 105 13.46 5.68 -6.17
CA ALA A 105 12.42 4.76 -6.64
C ALA A 105 12.98 3.37 -6.97
N ARG A 106 14.09 3.30 -7.72
CA ARG A 106 14.75 2.03 -8.02
C ARG A 106 15.29 1.33 -6.78
N GLY A 107 15.93 2.09 -5.87
CA GLY A 107 16.43 1.56 -4.61
C GLY A 107 15.31 1.00 -3.71
N GLY A 108 14.19 1.72 -3.63
CA GLY A 108 12.99 1.28 -2.90
C GLY A 108 12.39 -0.01 -3.48
N LEU A 109 12.27 -0.13 -4.81
CA LEU A 109 11.83 -1.36 -5.46
C LEU A 109 12.75 -2.54 -5.16
N GLN A 110 14.07 -2.34 -5.21
CA GLN A 110 15.02 -3.39 -4.86
C GLN A 110 14.90 -3.80 -3.39
N ALA A 111 14.69 -2.85 -2.47
CA ALA A 111 14.44 -3.13 -1.07
C ALA A 111 13.13 -3.92 -0.86
N CYS A 112 12.07 -3.58 -1.59
CA CYS A 112 10.81 -4.35 -1.62
C CYS A 112 11.06 -5.79 -2.06
N TRP A 113 11.73 -6.01 -3.19
CA TRP A 113 12.03 -7.37 -3.66
C TRP A 113 12.93 -8.15 -2.68
N ALA A 114 13.92 -7.48 -2.08
CA ALA A 114 14.79 -8.09 -1.07
C ALA A 114 14.04 -8.50 0.21
N SER A 115 12.90 -7.89 0.48
CA SER A 115 12.00 -8.22 1.59
C SER A 115 10.81 -9.11 1.20
N GLY A 116 10.76 -9.60 -0.06
CA GLY A 116 9.72 -10.49 -0.56
C GLY A 116 8.45 -9.79 -1.06
N VAL A 117 8.43 -8.46 -1.07
CA VAL A 117 7.32 -7.67 -1.61
C VAL A 117 7.42 -7.65 -3.14
N THR A 118 6.38 -8.10 -3.84
CA THR A 118 6.31 -8.12 -5.30
C THR A 118 5.40 -7.06 -5.87
N THR A 119 4.37 -6.67 -5.11
CA THR A 119 3.34 -5.72 -5.54
C THR A 119 3.24 -4.58 -4.53
N ILE A 120 3.17 -3.35 -5.02
CA ILE A 120 3.10 -2.16 -4.19
C ILE A 120 1.91 -1.26 -4.58
N ALA A 121 1.36 -0.56 -3.61
CA ALA A 121 0.59 0.66 -3.83
C ALA A 121 1.44 1.83 -3.33
N ASP A 122 1.76 2.76 -4.20
CA ASP A 122 2.69 3.87 -3.90
C ASP A 122 2.02 5.22 -4.11
N THR A 123 2.25 6.16 -3.20
CA THR A 123 1.81 7.54 -3.36
C THR A 123 3.02 8.47 -3.49
N GLY A 124 2.95 9.42 -4.42
CA GLY A 124 4.03 10.36 -4.66
C GLY A 124 3.74 11.31 -5.81
N ASP A 125 4.48 12.42 -5.90
CA ASP A 125 4.26 13.47 -6.91
C ASP A 125 5.37 13.62 -7.95
N SER A 126 6.49 12.87 -7.81
CA SER A 126 7.60 12.93 -8.76
C SER A 126 7.32 12.20 -10.08
N GLY A 127 6.50 11.13 -10.04
CA GLY A 127 6.29 10.19 -11.15
C GLY A 127 7.44 9.18 -11.35
N ALA A 128 8.48 9.22 -10.50
CA ALA A 128 9.65 8.34 -10.64
C ALA A 128 9.33 6.87 -10.35
N VAL A 129 8.36 6.61 -9.46
CA VAL A 129 8.03 5.23 -9.05
C VAL A 129 7.32 4.46 -10.15
N ILE A 130 6.34 5.05 -10.85
CA ILE A 130 5.66 4.38 -11.96
C ILE A 130 6.62 4.11 -13.12
N GLU A 131 7.52 5.06 -13.41
CA GLU A 131 8.58 4.86 -14.41
C GLU A 131 9.52 3.71 -14.04
N ALA A 132 9.94 3.65 -12.76
CA ALA A 132 10.81 2.58 -12.26
C ALA A 132 10.10 1.21 -12.29
N LEU A 133 8.82 1.13 -11.90
CA LEU A 133 8.00 -0.09 -12.00
C LEU A 133 7.92 -0.58 -13.44
N ALA A 134 7.54 0.29 -14.38
CA ALA A 134 7.41 -0.08 -15.80
C ALA A 134 8.75 -0.54 -16.38
N ALA A 135 9.84 0.19 -16.14
CA ALA A 135 11.17 -0.15 -16.63
C ALA A 135 11.70 -1.48 -16.07
N ALA A 136 11.35 -1.82 -14.83
CA ALA A 136 11.80 -3.04 -14.17
C ALA A 136 10.86 -4.24 -14.42
N GLY A 137 9.74 -4.06 -15.11
CA GLY A 137 8.67 -5.08 -15.22
C GLY A 137 8.11 -5.44 -13.85
N GLY A 138 7.91 -4.45 -13.01
CA GLY A 138 7.35 -4.54 -11.66
C GLY A 138 5.83 -4.74 -11.67
N SER A 139 5.24 -4.77 -10.47
CA SER A 139 3.80 -4.92 -10.25
C SER A 139 3.32 -3.92 -9.21
N GLY A 140 2.23 -3.23 -9.46
CA GLY A 140 1.63 -2.32 -8.48
C GLY A 140 0.76 -1.23 -9.08
N ILE A 141 0.28 -0.39 -8.20
CA ILE A 141 -0.46 0.83 -8.52
C ILE A 141 0.27 2.05 -7.95
N VAL A 142 0.39 3.11 -8.75
CA VAL A 142 0.97 4.39 -8.29
C VAL A 142 -0.11 5.44 -8.35
N TYR A 143 -0.41 6.03 -7.20
CA TYR A 143 -1.35 7.13 -7.05
C TYR A 143 -0.58 8.45 -7.09
N HIS A 144 -0.76 9.22 -8.17
CA HIS A 144 -0.08 10.50 -8.31
C HIS A 144 -0.69 11.54 -7.38
N GLU A 145 0.13 12.11 -6.47
CA GLU A 145 -0.33 13.06 -5.46
C GLU A 145 -0.61 14.43 -6.04
N VAL A 146 -1.67 15.07 -5.51
CA VAL A 146 -2.02 16.46 -5.76
C VAL A 146 -2.22 17.21 -4.45
N PHE A 147 -1.75 18.46 -4.42
CA PHE A 147 -1.80 19.37 -3.29
C PHE A 147 -2.50 20.68 -3.70
N GLY A 148 -3.13 21.34 -2.75
CA GLY A 148 -3.80 22.62 -2.96
C GLY A 148 -4.72 22.94 -1.77
N PRO A 149 -4.15 23.36 -0.61
CA PRO A 149 -4.96 23.66 0.57
C PRO A 149 -5.78 24.94 0.43
N HIS A 150 -5.38 25.87 -0.44
CA HIS A 150 -6.14 27.10 -0.68
C HIS A 150 -7.18 26.87 -1.81
N PRO A 151 -8.48 27.15 -1.58
CA PRO A 151 -9.53 26.95 -2.59
C PRO A 151 -9.24 27.59 -3.95
N ALA A 152 -8.58 28.75 -3.97
CA ALA A 152 -8.19 29.43 -5.20
C ALA A 152 -7.18 28.66 -6.08
N GLN A 153 -6.48 27.68 -5.52
CA GLN A 153 -5.53 26.82 -6.24
C GLN A 153 -6.23 25.68 -6.99
N CYS A 154 -7.52 25.43 -6.74
CA CYS A 154 -8.25 24.27 -7.24
C CYS A 154 -8.07 24.07 -8.76
N GLY A 155 -8.31 25.10 -9.56
CA GLY A 155 -8.22 24.99 -11.03
C GLY A 155 -6.81 24.70 -11.52
N GLU A 156 -5.80 25.34 -10.96
CA GLU A 156 -4.39 25.13 -11.32
C GLU A 156 -3.90 23.74 -10.91
N SER A 157 -4.18 23.35 -9.64
CA SER A 157 -3.78 22.04 -9.13
C SER A 157 -4.44 20.89 -9.91
N LEU A 158 -5.73 21.01 -10.25
CA LEU A 158 -6.41 20.02 -11.08
C LEU A 158 -5.81 19.94 -12.49
N ALA A 159 -5.60 21.07 -13.15
CA ALA A 159 -5.02 21.09 -14.50
C ALA A 159 -3.62 20.46 -14.54
N LEU A 160 -2.81 20.71 -13.50
CA LEU A 160 -1.50 20.08 -13.36
C LEU A 160 -1.63 18.57 -13.15
N LEU A 161 -2.53 18.10 -12.28
CA LEU A 161 -2.81 16.68 -12.07
C LEU A 161 -3.23 16.01 -13.38
N GLU A 162 -4.18 16.58 -14.11
CA GLU A 162 -4.64 16.06 -15.41
C GLU A 162 -3.49 15.94 -16.42
N GLN A 163 -2.60 16.93 -16.48
CA GLN A 163 -1.43 16.87 -17.34
C GLN A 163 -0.48 15.75 -16.92
N ARG A 164 -0.22 15.62 -15.61
CA ARG A 164 0.65 14.56 -15.07
C ARG A 164 0.08 13.17 -15.32
N VAL A 165 -1.21 12.97 -15.14
CA VAL A 165 -1.87 11.69 -15.45
C VAL A 165 -1.69 11.35 -16.94
N ARG A 166 -1.95 12.28 -17.87
CA ARG A 166 -1.70 12.06 -19.30
C ARG A 166 -0.25 11.66 -19.60
N ASP A 167 0.72 12.32 -18.94
CA ASP A 167 2.15 12.03 -19.15
C ASP A 167 2.55 10.65 -18.60
N LEU A 168 1.94 10.23 -17.50
CA LEU A 168 2.28 8.98 -16.78
C LEU A 168 1.55 7.75 -17.33
N THR A 169 0.42 7.90 -17.99
CA THR A 169 -0.38 6.80 -18.58
C THR A 169 0.46 5.92 -19.53
N ARG A 170 1.50 6.45 -20.18
CA ARG A 170 2.41 5.67 -21.02
C ARG A 170 3.17 4.55 -20.29
N TYR A 171 3.22 4.58 -18.96
CA TYR A 171 3.88 3.58 -18.12
C TYR A 171 2.92 2.50 -17.60
N THR A 172 1.60 2.63 -17.86
CA THR A 172 0.62 1.64 -17.43
C THR A 172 0.61 0.42 -18.34
N GLY A 173 0.13 -0.70 -17.81
CA GLY A 173 0.01 -1.96 -18.51
C GLY A 173 -0.64 -3.02 -17.61
N ASP A 174 -0.56 -4.30 -18.00
CA ASP A 174 -1.22 -5.39 -17.27
C ASP A 174 -0.83 -5.51 -15.79
N ARG A 175 0.36 -5.01 -15.44
CA ARG A 175 0.93 -5.14 -14.08
C ARG A 175 1.15 -3.81 -13.37
N VAL A 176 1.05 -2.69 -14.08
CA VAL A 176 1.29 -1.36 -13.54
C VAL A 176 0.07 -0.49 -13.81
N ARG A 177 -0.57 -0.04 -12.75
CA ARG A 177 -1.74 0.83 -12.79
C ARG A 177 -1.37 2.24 -12.32
N LEU A 178 -2.16 3.21 -12.76
CA LEU A 178 -2.07 4.61 -12.34
C LEU A 178 -3.38 5.00 -11.65
N GLY A 179 -3.27 5.70 -10.54
CA GLY A 179 -4.36 6.33 -9.83
C GLY A 179 -4.02 7.77 -9.49
N VAL A 180 -4.86 8.42 -8.72
CA VAL A 180 -4.67 9.79 -8.21
C VAL A 180 -4.77 9.81 -6.69
N SER A 181 -4.03 10.74 -6.07
CA SER A 181 -4.06 10.91 -4.61
C SER A 181 -4.24 12.38 -4.24
N PRO A 182 -5.46 12.84 -3.93
CA PRO A 182 -5.62 14.09 -3.18
C PRO A 182 -5.11 13.86 -1.76
N HIS A 183 -3.86 14.24 -1.51
CA HIS A 183 -2.96 13.76 -0.46
C HIS A 183 -3.63 13.57 0.92
N ALA A 184 -4.06 14.66 1.58
CA ALA A 184 -4.64 14.60 2.93
C ALA A 184 -5.49 15.84 3.23
N PRO A 185 -6.44 15.78 4.19
CA PRO A 185 -7.31 16.91 4.57
C PRO A 185 -6.57 18.18 4.99
N TYR A 186 -5.34 18.06 5.45
CA TYR A 186 -4.51 19.20 5.85
C TYR A 186 -3.66 19.80 4.72
N THR A 187 -3.73 19.24 3.51
CA THR A 187 -2.97 19.72 2.32
C THR A 187 -3.81 19.91 1.08
N VAL A 188 -5.11 19.58 1.14
CA VAL A 188 -6.04 19.66 0.01
C VAL A 188 -7.32 20.37 0.46
N SER A 189 -7.80 21.31 -0.33
CA SER A 189 -9.06 22.03 -0.06
C SER A 189 -10.29 21.22 -0.49
N GLY A 190 -11.44 21.50 0.12
CA GLY A 190 -12.70 20.83 -0.23
C GLY A 190 -13.08 20.96 -1.71
N PRO A 191 -13.01 22.14 -2.35
CA PRO A 191 -13.21 22.28 -3.79
C PRO A 191 -12.28 21.40 -4.63
N LEU A 192 -11.00 21.26 -4.24
CA LEU A 192 -10.06 20.39 -4.96
C LEU A 192 -10.39 18.91 -4.77
N TYR A 193 -10.80 18.48 -3.57
CA TYR A 193 -11.28 17.10 -3.36
C TYR A 193 -12.43 16.75 -4.30
N ARG A 194 -13.48 17.60 -4.38
CA ARG A 194 -14.61 17.39 -5.29
C ARG A 194 -14.17 17.32 -6.76
N ALA A 195 -13.27 18.21 -7.17
CA ALA A 195 -12.79 18.25 -8.53
C ALA A 195 -11.96 17.02 -8.91
N VAL A 196 -11.09 16.55 -7.99
CA VAL A 196 -10.29 15.33 -8.19
C VAL A 196 -11.18 14.07 -8.18
N ALA A 197 -12.15 13.97 -7.27
CA ALA A 197 -13.09 12.85 -7.25
C ALA A 197 -13.90 12.76 -8.56
N ALA A 198 -14.44 13.89 -9.05
CA ALA A 198 -15.14 13.95 -10.33
C ALA A 198 -14.23 13.64 -11.53
N TYR A 199 -12.95 14.02 -11.46
CA TYR A 199 -11.95 13.66 -12.48
C TYR A 199 -11.66 12.16 -12.46
N ALA A 200 -11.41 11.60 -11.29
CA ALA A 200 -11.11 10.18 -11.11
C ALA A 200 -12.27 9.30 -11.61
N ASP A 201 -13.52 9.62 -11.25
CA ASP A 201 -14.71 8.93 -11.73
C ASP A 201 -14.85 8.98 -13.26
N ARG A 202 -14.63 10.16 -13.88
CA ARG A 202 -14.71 10.32 -15.32
C ARG A 202 -13.64 9.54 -16.11
N GLU A 203 -12.43 9.43 -15.55
CA GLU A 203 -11.28 8.76 -16.20
C GLU A 203 -11.08 7.30 -15.73
N ASP A 204 -11.99 6.77 -14.91
CA ASP A 204 -11.91 5.42 -14.32
C ASP A 204 -10.57 5.18 -13.56
N LEU A 205 -10.19 6.16 -12.75
CA LEU A 205 -8.94 6.14 -11.98
C LEU A 205 -9.23 5.83 -10.51
N PRO A 206 -8.56 4.84 -9.92
CA PRO A 206 -8.63 4.62 -8.48
C PRO A 206 -7.95 5.75 -7.71
N MET A 207 -8.39 5.96 -6.48
CA MET A 207 -7.96 7.07 -5.65
C MET A 207 -7.40 6.60 -4.32
N ALA A 208 -6.30 7.21 -3.85
CA ALA A 208 -5.79 7.01 -2.50
C ALA A 208 -5.80 8.32 -1.71
N VAL A 209 -6.01 8.25 -0.40
CA VAL A 209 -6.01 9.44 0.47
C VAL A 209 -5.52 9.09 1.87
N HIS A 210 -4.59 9.88 2.42
CA HIS A 210 -4.23 9.83 3.84
C HIS A 210 -5.41 10.40 4.63
N LEU A 211 -5.98 9.61 5.51
CA LEU A 211 -7.26 9.94 6.13
C LEU A 211 -7.31 9.57 7.60
N ALA A 212 -7.76 10.51 8.42
CA ALA A 212 -7.93 10.33 9.87
C ALA A 212 -6.67 9.77 10.53
N GLU A 213 -5.52 10.27 10.10
CA GLU A 213 -4.22 9.79 10.54
C GLU A 213 -3.86 10.32 11.93
N SER A 214 -4.09 11.62 12.17
CA SER A 214 -3.60 12.30 13.37
C SER A 214 -4.68 13.13 14.08
N VAL A 215 -4.50 13.31 15.38
CA VAL A 215 -5.33 14.25 16.18
C VAL A 215 -5.27 15.68 15.62
N ALA A 216 -4.12 16.08 15.04
CA ALA A 216 -3.96 17.40 14.44
C ALA A 216 -4.84 17.59 13.19
N GLU A 217 -4.99 16.55 12.38
CA GLU A 217 -5.92 16.53 11.23
C GLU A 217 -7.36 16.63 11.70
N THR A 218 -7.74 15.81 12.69
CA THR A 218 -9.09 15.84 13.27
C THR A 218 -9.41 17.22 13.84
N ALA A 219 -8.49 17.86 14.56
CA ALA A 219 -8.69 19.19 15.12
C ALA A 219 -8.88 20.27 14.03
N LEU A 220 -8.14 20.17 12.91
CA LEU A 220 -8.32 21.07 11.78
C LEU A 220 -9.74 20.97 11.21
N ILE A 221 -10.21 19.75 10.95
CA ILE A 221 -11.51 19.52 10.30
C ILE A 221 -12.67 19.77 11.27
N ALA A 222 -12.57 19.27 12.51
CA ALA A 222 -13.67 19.35 13.47
C ALA A 222 -13.93 20.77 14.00
N SER A 223 -12.86 21.54 14.22
CA SER A 223 -12.96 22.84 14.94
C SER A 223 -12.10 23.96 14.35
N GLY A 224 -11.39 23.72 13.27
CA GLY A 224 -10.46 24.71 12.70
C GLY A 224 -9.36 25.10 13.68
N SER A 225 -8.89 24.15 14.50
CA SER A 225 -7.87 24.39 15.54
C SER A 225 -6.65 23.49 15.36
N GLY A 226 -5.66 23.67 16.22
CA GLY A 226 -4.43 22.89 16.21
C GLY A 226 -3.40 23.38 15.17
N PRO A 227 -2.24 22.67 15.11
CA PRO A 227 -1.07 23.15 14.38
C PRO A 227 -1.28 23.30 12.86
N PHE A 228 -2.10 22.48 12.24
CA PHE A 228 -2.44 22.62 10.82
C PHE A 228 -3.31 23.85 10.58
N ALA A 229 -4.28 24.14 11.45
CA ALA A 229 -5.11 25.33 11.35
C ALA A 229 -4.29 26.61 11.55
N GLU A 230 -3.35 26.60 12.48
CA GLU A 230 -2.40 27.70 12.71
C GLU A 230 -1.53 27.96 11.46
N ALA A 231 -0.99 26.87 10.89
CA ALA A 231 -0.20 26.95 9.65
C ALA A 231 -1.03 27.48 8.47
N TRP A 232 -2.30 27.11 8.35
CA TRP A 232 -3.20 27.62 7.32
C TRP A 232 -3.47 29.12 7.51
N ARG A 233 -3.83 29.55 8.75
CA ARG A 233 -4.03 30.97 9.06
C ARG A 233 -2.79 31.81 8.76
N GLY A 234 -1.60 31.33 9.17
CA GLY A 234 -0.33 32.02 8.93
C GLY A 234 0.00 32.20 7.42
N ARG A 235 -0.61 31.38 6.57
CA ARG A 235 -0.46 31.43 5.10
C ARG A 235 -1.66 32.06 4.39
N GLY A 236 -2.64 32.60 5.12
CA GLY A 236 -3.86 33.17 4.56
C GLY A 236 -4.79 32.13 3.91
N ILE A 237 -4.65 30.86 4.25
CA ILE A 237 -5.51 29.78 3.73
C ILE A 237 -6.79 29.77 4.58
N PRO A 238 -7.99 29.83 3.93
CA PRO A 238 -9.25 29.69 4.65
C PRO A 238 -9.31 28.32 5.35
N LEU A 239 -9.84 28.31 6.58
CA LEU A 239 -10.10 27.05 7.26
C LEU A 239 -11.13 26.20 6.50
N PRO A 240 -11.18 24.87 6.71
CA PRO A 240 -12.16 24.02 6.08
C PRO A 240 -13.56 24.57 6.28
N ASP A 241 -14.25 24.78 5.18
CA ASP A 241 -15.49 25.55 5.14
C ASP A 241 -16.58 25.00 6.06
N ASP A 242 -17.36 25.92 6.56
CA ASP A 242 -18.69 25.64 7.05
C ASP A 242 -19.47 24.92 5.93
N LEU A 243 -19.74 23.61 6.16
CA LEU A 243 -20.57 22.79 5.27
C LEU A 243 -22.05 23.23 5.32
N SER A 244 -22.34 24.46 5.77
CA SER A 244 -23.67 25.07 5.84
C SER A 244 -24.40 25.14 4.50
N HIS A 245 -23.67 25.00 3.39
CA HIS A 245 -24.26 24.91 2.05
C HIS A 245 -24.80 23.52 1.70
N LEU A 246 -24.54 22.52 2.54
CA LEU A 246 -25.15 21.20 2.38
C LEU A 246 -26.58 21.24 2.94
N ASP A 247 -27.52 20.61 2.24
CA ASP A 247 -28.94 20.51 2.65
C ASP A 247 -29.12 19.84 4.02
N ARG A 248 -28.06 19.22 4.54
CA ARG A 248 -28.02 18.57 5.84
C ARG A 248 -26.74 18.93 6.60
N PRO A 249 -26.82 19.75 7.67
CA PRO A 249 -25.67 20.01 8.53
C PRO A 249 -25.18 18.71 9.17
N LEU A 250 -23.88 18.40 9.05
CA LEU A 250 -23.28 17.26 9.71
C LEU A 250 -23.10 17.60 11.21
N PRO A 251 -23.71 16.83 12.15
CA PRO A 251 -23.69 17.17 13.58
C PRO A 251 -22.29 17.04 14.21
N ILE A 252 -21.43 16.19 13.64
CA ILE A 252 -20.04 15.99 14.07
C ILE A 252 -19.16 15.98 12.81
N ARG A 253 -18.09 16.78 12.84
CA ARG A 253 -17.12 16.85 11.72
C ARG A 253 -15.95 15.93 12.05
N THR A 254 -15.90 14.80 11.36
CA THR A 254 -14.67 13.97 11.30
C THR A 254 -14.04 14.11 9.92
N PRO A 255 -12.75 13.80 9.76
CA PRO A 255 -12.12 13.75 8.44
C PRO A 255 -12.88 12.86 7.45
N VAL A 256 -13.41 11.71 7.90
CA VAL A 256 -14.17 10.77 7.07
C VAL A 256 -15.46 11.41 6.55
N ARG A 257 -16.26 12.02 7.44
CA ARG A 257 -17.53 12.69 7.05
C ARG A 257 -17.28 13.91 6.18
N TRP A 258 -16.16 14.60 6.42
CA TRP A 258 -15.76 15.72 5.57
C TRP A 258 -15.44 15.24 4.14
N LEU A 259 -14.73 14.11 3.96
CA LEU A 259 -14.48 13.52 2.64
C LEU A 259 -15.76 12.97 1.99
N GLU A 260 -16.69 12.37 2.75
CA GLU A 260 -18.01 11.98 2.25
C GLU A 260 -18.73 13.19 1.62
N ALA A 261 -18.76 14.31 2.33
CA ALA A 261 -19.40 15.54 1.86
C ALA A 261 -18.75 16.12 0.57
N HIS A 262 -17.55 15.69 0.26
CA HIS A 262 -16.83 16.08 -0.96
C HIS A 262 -16.82 15.00 -2.05
N GLY A 263 -17.56 13.90 -1.86
CA GLY A 263 -17.73 12.83 -2.87
C GLY A 263 -16.48 11.98 -3.09
N VAL A 264 -15.59 11.89 -2.07
CA VAL A 264 -14.33 11.15 -2.18
C VAL A 264 -14.49 9.65 -1.88
N LEU A 265 -15.48 9.29 -1.04
CA LEU A 265 -15.65 7.90 -0.60
C LEU A 265 -16.31 7.05 -1.67
N GLY A 266 -15.72 5.92 -1.99
CA GLY A 266 -16.24 4.97 -2.97
C GLY A 266 -15.41 3.68 -3.03
N PRO A 267 -15.84 2.66 -3.82
CA PRO A 267 -15.18 1.36 -3.89
C PRO A 267 -13.76 1.43 -4.49
N GLU A 268 -13.47 2.46 -5.29
CA GLU A 268 -12.15 2.73 -5.86
C GLU A 268 -11.29 3.63 -4.95
N THR A 269 -11.72 3.90 -3.71
CA THR A 269 -10.97 4.71 -2.74
C THR A 269 -10.21 3.82 -1.77
N LEU A 270 -8.90 4.04 -1.67
CA LEU A 270 -8.00 3.48 -0.66
C LEU A 270 -7.75 4.54 0.42
N ALA A 271 -8.31 4.36 1.60
CA ALA A 271 -8.05 5.21 2.76
C ALA A 271 -6.83 4.70 3.53
N ILE A 272 -5.84 5.56 3.74
CA ILE A 272 -4.57 5.20 4.37
C ILE A 272 -4.63 5.64 5.84
N HIS A 273 -4.13 4.81 6.77
CA HIS A 273 -4.03 4.96 8.22
C HIS A 273 -5.30 4.70 9.03
N LEU A 274 -6.35 5.50 8.93
CA LEU A 274 -7.63 5.40 9.66
C LEU A 274 -7.46 5.21 11.18
N VAL A 275 -6.60 6.00 11.82
CA VAL A 275 -6.33 5.91 13.27
C VAL A 275 -7.43 6.61 14.07
N GLN A 276 -7.81 7.84 13.66
CA GLN A 276 -8.72 8.73 14.36
C GLN A 276 -10.14 8.60 13.81
N VAL A 277 -10.72 7.39 13.88
CA VAL A 277 -12.09 7.09 13.40
C VAL A 277 -12.98 6.64 14.53
N ASP A 278 -14.27 7.05 14.49
CA ASP A 278 -15.29 6.58 15.39
C ASP A 278 -16.12 5.42 14.76
N PRO A 279 -16.99 4.73 15.52
CA PRO A 279 -17.81 3.62 14.98
C PRO A 279 -18.72 4.03 13.82
N GLU A 280 -19.23 5.26 13.80
CA GLU A 280 -20.07 5.78 12.72
C GLU A 280 -19.24 6.04 11.46
N ASP A 281 -17.98 6.49 11.61
CA ASP A 281 -17.03 6.62 10.50
C ASP A 281 -16.75 5.25 9.86
N ILE A 282 -16.54 4.21 10.68
CA ILE A 282 -16.32 2.83 10.20
C ILE A 282 -17.54 2.32 9.43
N HIS A 283 -18.76 2.55 9.94
CA HIS A 283 -19.99 2.20 9.22
C HIS A 283 -20.12 2.95 7.90
N LEU A 284 -19.72 4.22 7.88
CA LEU A 284 -19.75 5.04 6.67
C LEU A 284 -18.78 4.51 5.61
N LEU A 285 -17.54 4.22 6.00
CA LEU A 285 -16.52 3.64 5.13
C LEU A 285 -16.98 2.29 4.55
N ALA A 286 -17.57 1.42 5.38
CA ALA A 286 -18.11 0.14 4.94
C ALA A 286 -19.28 0.31 3.95
N ARG A 287 -20.18 1.27 4.19
CA ARG A 287 -21.31 1.58 3.28
C ARG A 287 -20.83 2.01 1.88
N TYR A 288 -19.71 2.71 1.80
CA TYR A 288 -19.10 3.14 0.55
C TYR A 288 -18.12 2.13 -0.03
N ASP A 289 -17.95 0.96 0.61
CA ASP A 289 -16.97 -0.09 0.21
C ASP A 289 -15.54 0.45 0.06
N VAL A 290 -15.12 1.33 0.96
CA VAL A 290 -13.78 1.92 0.95
C VAL A 290 -12.74 0.87 1.36
N ALA A 291 -11.62 0.79 0.64
CA ALA A 291 -10.48 -0.04 1.02
C ALA A 291 -9.55 0.69 2.01
N VAL A 292 -8.75 -0.07 2.75
CA VAL A 292 -7.88 0.46 3.81
C VAL A 292 -6.43 -0.02 3.64
N ALA A 293 -5.48 0.90 3.72
CA ALA A 293 -4.07 0.60 3.91
C ALA A 293 -3.67 0.91 5.36
N HIS A 294 -3.43 -0.12 6.15
CA HIS A 294 -3.08 0.00 7.56
C HIS A 294 -1.56 -0.02 7.75
N CYS A 295 -1.00 1.03 8.36
CA CYS A 295 0.44 1.24 8.55
C CYS A 295 0.79 1.36 10.04
N PRO A 296 0.73 0.26 10.82
CA PRO A 296 0.82 0.30 12.27
C PRO A 296 2.12 0.87 12.83
N LEU A 297 3.26 0.62 12.18
CA LEU A 297 4.55 1.11 12.67
C LEU A 297 4.73 2.61 12.40
N SER A 298 4.27 3.12 11.26
CA SER A 298 4.25 4.54 10.97
C SER A 298 3.35 5.28 11.96
N ASN A 299 2.14 4.78 12.21
CA ASN A 299 1.22 5.33 13.21
C ASN A 299 1.87 5.40 14.60
N ALA A 300 2.57 4.34 15.01
CA ALA A 300 3.28 4.30 16.29
C ALA A 300 4.47 5.26 16.34
N ARG A 301 5.27 5.35 15.27
CA ARG A 301 6.43 6.25 15.19
C ARG A 301 6.04 7.71 15.35
N HIS A 302 4.91 8.11 14.74
CA HIS A 302 4.41 9.47 14.81
C HIS A 302 3.49 9.74 16.03
N GLY A 303 3.28 8.74 16.90
CA GLY A 303 2.45 8.90 18.09
C GLY A 303 0.97 9.11 17.79
N HIS A 304 0.48 8.67 16.63
CA HIS A 304 -0.90 8.84 16.22
C HIS A 304 -1.87 7.94 16.99
N GLY A 305 -1.38 6.80 17.53
CA GLY A 305 -2.17 5.79 18.19
C GLY A 305 -2.33 4.53 17.35
N GLU A 306 -3.30 3.70 17.70
CA GLU A 306 -3.60 2.44 17.02
C GLU A 306 -4.95 2.55 16.29
N ALA A 307 -4.96 2.24 14.99
CA ALA A 307 -6.21 2.13 14.25
C ALA A 307 -7.06 0.97 14.79
N PRO A 308 -8.39 1.07 14.81
CA PRO A 308 -9.28 0.04 15.34
C PRO A 308 -9.41 -1.16 14.38
N LEU A 309 -8.29 -1.83 14.08
CA LEU A 309 -8.16 -2.83 13.02
C LEU A 309 -9.22 -3.94 13.10
N ARG A 310 -9.46 -4.52 14.31
CA ARG A 310 -10.50 -5.55 14.47
C ARG A 310 -11.89 -5.04 14.12
N GLN A 311 -12.20 -3.78 14.42
CA GLN A 311 -13.50 -3.19 14.09
C GLN A 311 -13.62 -2.94 12.58
N LEU A 312 -12.55 -2.46 11.93
CA LEU A 312 -12.50 -2.28 10.46
C LEU A 312 -12.77 -3.62 9.74
N LEU A 313 -12.06 -4.69 10.15
CA LEU A 313 -12.26 -6.03 9.59
C LEU A 313 -13.66 -6.59 9.87
N SER A 314 -14.18 -6.40 11.10
CA SER A 314 -15.52 -6.87 11.47
C SER A 314 -16.65 -6.14 10.75
N ALA A 315 -16.39 -4.91 10.29
CA ALA A 315 -17.32 -4.15 9.45
C ALA A 315 -17.27 -4.57 7.97
N GLY A 316 -16.37 -5.50 7.60
CA GLY A 316 -16.23 -6.03 6.24
C GLY A 316 -15.37 -5.16 5.31
N LEU A 317 -14.60 -4.21 5.84
CA LEU A 317 -13.69 -3.40 5.05
C LEU A 317 -12.54 -4.26 4.46
N ARG A 318 -12.16 -3.96 3.24
CA ARG A 318 -11.00 -4.56 2.56
C ARG A 318 -9.74 -3.92 3.11
N VAL A 319 -8.94 -4.66 3.88
CA VAL A 319 -7.75 -4.12 4.57
C VAL A 319 -6.49 -4.79 4.06
N GLY A 320 -5.50 -3.99 3.66
CA GLY A 320 -4.13 -4.42 3.39
C GLY A 320 -3.14 -3.76 4.35
N LEU A 321 -1.95 -4.33 4.48
CA LEU A 321 -0.86 -3.73 5.25
C LEU A 321 0.04 -2.88 4.36
N GLY A 322 0.42 -1.71 4.86
CA GLY A 322 1.37 -0.80 4.24
C GLY A 322 2.55 -0.48 5.15
N THR A 323 3.71 -0.22 4.59
CA THR A 323 4.90 0.19 5.37
C THR A 323 5.01 1.70 5.52
N ASP A 324 4.28 2.47 4.69
CA ASP A 324 4.57 3.88 4.54
C ASP A 324 6.02 4.12 4.02
N SER A 325 6.67 5.21 4.37
CA SER A 325 7.99 5.59 3.88
C SER A 325 9.14 5.03 4.74
N GLU A 326 10.30 4.84 4.13
CA GLU A 326 11.54 4.59 4.88
C GLU A 326 11.87 5.73 5.86
N ALA A 327 11.45 6.95 5.56
CA ALA A 327 11.60 8.11 6.45
C ALA A 327 10.77 7.97 7.74
N SER A 328 9.58 7.34 7.67
CA SER A 328 8.71 7.08 8.82
C SER A 328 9.19 5.88 9.65
N VAL A 329 9.45 4.74 9.00
CA VAL A 329 9.65 3.45 9.71
C VAL A 329 11.09 2.94 9.71
N GLY A 330 11.99 3.58 8.98
CA GLY A 330 13.41 3.21 8.89
C GLY A 330 13.73 2.02 7.99
N ALA A 331 12.78 1.12 7.72
CA ALA A 331 12.93 0.01 6.79
C ALA A 331 11.55 -0.45 6.28
N LEU A 332 11.49 -0.85 5.00
CA LEU A 332 10.27 -1.37 4.38
C LEU A 332 10.07 -2.85 4.75
N ASP A 333 9.77 -3.12 6.03
CA ASP A 333 9.61 -4.46 6.60
C ASP A 333 8.13 -4.81 6.83
N LEU A 334 7.50 -5.39 5.82
CA LEU A 334 6.08 -5.78 5.89
C LEU A 334 5.82 -6.90 6.93
N PHE A 335 6.82 -7.72 7.28
CA PHE A 335 6.68 -8.70 8.37
C PHE A 335 6.61 -8.02 9.74
N ALA A 336 7.32 -6.91 9.93
CA ALA A 336 7.23 -6.12 11.15
C ALA A 336 5.86 -5.46 11.28
N GLU A 337 5.32 -4.90 10.18
CA GLU A 337 3.95 -4.37 10.11
C GLU A 337 2.93 -5.47 10.43
N ALA A 338 3.07 -6.66 9.84
CA ALA A 338 2.19 -7.79 10.09
C ALA A 338 2.17 -8.22 11.57
N ARG A 339 3.34 -8.29 12.22
CA ARG A 339 3.42 -8.60 13.66
C ARG A 339 2.77 -7.52 14.53
N ALA A 340 2.89 -6.25 14.15
CA ALA A 340 2.22 -5.15 14.84
C ALA A 340 0.69 -5.21 14.63
N ALA A 341 0.22 -5.39 13.41
CA ALA A 341 -1.18 -5.54 13.07
C ALA A 341 -1.82 -6.73 13.78
N ARG A 342 -1.12 -7.87 13.82
CA ARG A 342 -1.55 -9.07 14.56
C ARG A 342 -1.86 -8.76 16.02
N ARG A 343 -0.98 -8.05 16.69
CA ARG A 343 -1.14 -7.67 18.11
C ARG A 343 -2.31 -6.70 18.29
N ILE A 344 -2.42 -5.68 17.42
CA ILE A 344 -3.47 -4.65 17.49
C ILE A 344 -4.85 -5.28 17.23
N GLY A 345 -4.95 -6.15 16.22
CA GLY A 345 -6.21 -6.75 15.79
C GLY A 345 -6.53 -8.08 16.49
N ASP A 346 -5.68 -8.60 17.36
CA ASP A 346 -5.79 -9.96 17.93
C ASP A 346 -6.05 -11.01 16.84
N LEU A 347 -5.18 -11.03 15.81
CA LEU A 347 -5.36 -11.83 14.60
C LEU A 347 -4.68 -13.20 14.75
N THR A 348 -5.24 -14.22 14.09
CA THR A 348 -4.55 -15.49 13.84
C THR A 348 -3.39 -15.29 12.85
N ALA A 349 -2.51 -16.27 12.76
CA ALA A 349 -1.43 -16.26 11.77
C ALA A 349 -1.97 -16.22 10.34
N ALA A 350 -2.99 -17.00 10.03
CA ALA A 350 -3.60 -17.05 8.70
C ALA A 350 -4.23 -15.70 8.31
N GLU A 351 -5.04 -15.08 9.19
CA GLU A 351 -5.59 -13.73 8.96
C GLU A 351 -4.48 -12.71 8.71
N THR A 352 -3.41 -12.77 9.50
CA THR A 352 -2.28 -11.83 9.38
C THR A 352 -1.55 -11.98 8.04
N LEU A 353 -1.30 -13.22 7.59
CA LEU A 353 -0.69 -13.49 6.30
C LEU A 353 -1.59 -13.03 5.15
N SER A 354 -2.91 -13.17 5.29
CA SER A 354 -3.85 -12.69 4.29
C SER A 354 -3.75 -11.18 4.10
N LEU A 355 -3.65 -10.40 5.19
CA LEU A 355 -3.51 -8.93 5.12
C LEU A 355 -2.25 -8.45 4.37
N MET A 356 -1.17 -9.23 4.39
CA MET A 356 0.08 -8.89 3.68
C MET A 356 0.21 -9.58 2.31
N THR A 357 -0.85 -10.24 1.85
CA THR A 357 -0.89 -10.97 0.57
C THR A 357 -2.24 -10.77 -0.11
N LEU A 358 -3.17 -11.72 -0.04
CA LEU A 358 -4.45 -11.73 -0.74
C LEU A 358 -5.35 -10.53 -0.38
N ASP A 359 -5.57 -10.27 0.92
CA ASP A 359 -6.41 -9.14 1.33
C ASP A 359 -5.76 -7.81 0.94
N GLY A 360 -4.42 -7.72 1.01
CA GLY A 360 -3.68 -6.58 0.51
C GLY A 360 -3.90 -6.36 -0.99
N ALA A 361 -3.88 -7.43 -1.78
CA ALA A 361 -4.14 -7.37 -3.22
C ALA A 361 -5.59 -6.91 -3.52
N ILE A 362 -6.56 -7.47 -2.80
CA ILE A 362 -7.98 -7.07 -2.91
C ILE A 362 -8.16 -5.60 -2.51
N ALA A 363 -7.49 -5.14 -1.44
CA ALA A 363 -7.60 -3.74 -0.99
C ALA A 363 -7.09 -2.74 -2.03
N ILE A 364 -6.07 -3.08 -2.80
CA ILE A 364 -5.54 -2.21 -3.87
C ILE A 364 -6.12 -2.51 -5.27
N GLY A 365 -7.13 -3.41 -5.37
CA GLY A 365 -7.79 -3.75 -6.63
C GLY A 365 -6.91 -4.51 -7.63
N MET A 366 -5.98 -5.35 -7.15
CA MET A 366 -5.10 -6.19 -7.99
C MET A 366 -5.32 -7.68 -7.66
N GLU A 367 -6.48 -8.21 -8.03
CA GLU A 367 -6.97 -9.53 -7.59
C GLU A 367 -6.21 -10.75 -8.15
N ASP A 368 -5.37 -10.59 -9.17
CA ASP A 368 -4.60 -11.67 -9.79
C ASP A 368 -3.18 -11.83 -9.21
N VAL A 369 -2.90 -11.17 -8.07
CA VAL A 369 -1.69 -11.33 -7.24
C VAL A 369 -2.06 -11.67 -5.78
N GLY A 370 -1.08 -11.89 -4.92
CA GLY A 370 -1.30 -12.12 -3.48
C GLY A 370 -1.83 -13.52 -3.12
N CYS A 371 -2.08 -14.38 -4.09
CA CYS A 371 -2.42 -15.80 -3.86
C CYS A 371 -1.67 -16.71 -4.83
N LEU A 372 -1.54 -18.01 -4.49
CA LEU A 372 -1.06 -19.02 -5.43
C LEU A 372 -2.26 -19.84 -5.90
N ALA A 373 -2.77 -19.52 -7.08
CA ALA A 373 -3.86 -20.23 -7.74
C ALA A 373 -3.59 -20.30 -9.25
N GLU A 374 -4.16 -21.30 -9.93
CA GLU A 374 -4.08 -21.40 -11.39
C GLU A 374 -4.65 -20.12 -12.03
N GLY A 375 -3.93 -19.57 -12.99
CA GLY A 375 -4.27 -18.31 -13.66
C GLY A 375 -3.77 -17.04 -12.98
N ALA A 376 -3.45 -17.05 -11.68
CA ALA A 376 -2.83 -15.92 -10.99
C ALA A 376 -1.39 -15.69 -11.49
N TRP A 377 -0.85 -14.49 -11.27
CA TRP A 377 0.55 -14.22 -11.58
C TRP A 377 1.49 -15.09 -10.75
N GLY A 378 2.55 -15.57 -11.36
CA GLY A 378 3.64 -16.32 -10.72
C GLY A 378 4.55 -15.43 -9.89
N ASP A 379 3.96 -14.57 -9.04
CA ASP A 379 4.64 -13.72 -8.09
C ASP A 379 4.84 -14.50 -6.80
N LEU A 380 6.10 -14.82 -6.50
CA LEU A 380 6.45 -15.78 -5.46
C LEU A 380 7.54 -15.22 -4.54
N THR A 381 7.39 -15.50 -3.26
CA THR A 381 8.44 -15.29 -2.26
C THR A 381 8.85 -16.62 -1.66
N VAL A 382 10.14 -16.87 -1.63
CA VAL A 382 10.74 -18.04 -1.00
C VAL A 382 11.39 -17.63 0.31
N LEU A 383 10.86 -18.13 1.42
CA LEU A 383 11.41 -17.88 2.76
C LEU A 383 12.20 -19.08 3.26
N GLY A 384 13.42 -18.86 3.72
CA GLY A 384 14.19 -19.83 4.46
C GLY A 384 13.62 -20.00 5.87
N VAL A 385 12.77 -20.97 6.05
CA VAL A 385 12.17 -21.32 7.33
C VAL A 385 12.42 -22.80 7.55
N PRO A 386 13.11 -23.21 8.65
CA PRO A 386 13.26 -24.62 8.98
C PRO A 386 11.87 -25.26 9.06
N ALA A 387 11.69 -26.39 8.39
CA ALA A 387 10.41 -27.10 8.42
C ALA A 387 9.99 -27.38 9.87
N PRO A 388 8.87 -26.82 10.33
CA PRO A 388 8.44 -27.02 11.71
C PRO A 388 7.97 -28.47 11.87
N ALA A 389 8.56 -29.20 12.79
CA ALA A 389 8.10 -30.56 13.11
C ALA A 389 6.72 -30.56 13.81
N ASP A 390 6.39 -29.48 14.53
CA ASP A 390 5.21 -29.42 15.43
C ASP A 390 4.53 -28.05 15.46
N ARG A 391 4.79 -27.15 14.51
CA ARG A 391 4.18 -25.80 14.46
C ARG A 391 3.40 -25.59 13.18
N VAL A 392 2.32 -24.84 13.30
CA VAL A 392 1.60 -24.31 12.14
C VAL A 392 2.59 -23.50 11.28
N VAL A 393 2.69 -23.82 10.01
CA VAL A 393 3.70 -23.24 9.10
C VAL A 393 3.55 -21.71 8.98
N GLU A 394 2.34 -21.19 9.10
CA GLU A 394 2.02 -19.77 9.09
C GLU A 394 2.69 -19.02 10.26
N GLU A 395 2.75 -19.64 11.45
CA GLU A 395 3.46 -19.06 12.60
C GLU A 395 4.97 -18.96 12.33
N ALA A 396 5.55 -19.95 11.68
CA ALA A 396 6.95 -19.93 11.31
C ALA A 396 7.26 -18.86 10.26
N VAL A 397 6.35 -18.63 9.32
CA VAL A 397 6.44 -17.54 8.31
C VAL A 397 6.37 -16.17 8.99
N LEU A 398 5.42 -15.94 9.90
CA LEU A 398 5.29 -14.66 10.60
C LEU A 398 6.45 -14.36 11.56
N ALA A 399 7.06 -15.39 12.13
CA ALA A 399 8.26 -15.27 12.95
C ALA A 399 9.51 -14.92 12.13
N ALA A 400 9.46 -15.15 10.81
CA ALA A 400 10.51 -14.79 9.88
C ALA A 400 10.55 -13.24 9.67
N GLY A 401 11.43 -12.79 8.82
CA GLY A 401 11.56 -11.39 8.44
C GLY A 401 12.32 -11.28 7.13
N PRO A 402 12.63 -10.08 6.64
CA PRO A 402 13.32 -9.87 5.37
C PRO A 402 14.65 -10.64 5.26
N ALA A 403 15.34 -10.85 6.38
CA ALA A 403 16.56 -11.65 6.43
C ALA A 403 16.36 -13.12 6.04
N SER A 404 15.13 -13.64 6.13
CA SER A 404 14.80 -15.02 5.77
C SER A 404 14.39 -15.17 4.29
N VAL A 405 14.17 -14.09 3.56
CA VAL A 405 13.88 -14.15 2.12
C VAL A 405 15.09 -14.72 1.40
N ARG A 406 14.90 -15.77 0.60
CA ARG A 406 15.94 -16.43 -0.22
C ARG A 406 15.86 -16.03 -1.67
N ALA A 407 14.65 -15.90 -2.21
CA ALA A 407 14.44 -15.48 -3.58
C ALA A 407 13.04 -14.84 -3.72
N THR A 408 12.91 -13.92 -4.67
CA THR A 408 11.66 -13.26 -5.04
C THR A 408 11.49 -13.33 -6.55
N PHE A 409 10.30 -13.70 -6.99
CA PHE A 409 9.96 -13.88 -8.40
C PHE A 409 8.77 -13.00 -8.78
N LEU A 410 8.82 -12.40 -9.95
CA LEU A 410 7.73 -11.66 -10.58
C LEU A 410 7.34 -12.36 -11.89
N GLY A 411 6.14 -12.93 -11.95
CA GLY A 411 5.69 -13.71 -13.10
C GLY A 411 6.66 -14.84 -13.44
N GLY A 412 7.25 -15.51 -12.46
CA GLY A 412 8.26 -16.54 -12.64
C GLY A 412 9.67 -16.04 -12.98
N ARG A 413 9.88 -14.72 -13.19
CA ARG A 413 11.21 -14.13 -13.35
C ARG A 413 11.83 -13.83 -11.99
N GLU A 414 13.00 -14.38 -11.72
CA GLU A 414 13.74 -14.04 -10.50
C GLU A 414 14.19 -12.57 -10.56
N VAL A 415 13.75 -11.79 -9.57
CA VAL A 415 14.10 -10.36 -9.44
C VAL A 415 15.07 -10.09 -8.30
N TRP A 416 15.14 -11.02 -7.37
CA TRP A 416 16.08 -10.95 -6.26
C TRP A 416 16.41 -12.35 -5.72
N ARG A 417 17.67 -12.53 -5.32
CA ARG A 417 18.17 -13.75 -4.65
C ARG A 417 19.22 -13.36 -3.60
N ARG A 418 19.10 -13.99 -2.44
CA ARG A 418 20.14 -13.88 -1.41
C ARG A 418 21.37 -14.67 -1.83
N ALA A 419 22.55 -14.02 -1.77
CA ALA A 419 23.84 -14.62 -2.07
C ALA A 419 24.26 -15.68 -1.04
#